data_5ff13951682b9b56387e329c38c747df
#
_entry.id   5ff13951682b9b56387e329c38c747df
#
_cell.length_a   1.000
_cell.length_b   1.000
_cell.length_c   1.000
_cell.angle_alpha   90.00
_cell.angle_beta   90.00
_cell.angle_gamma   90.00
#
_symmetry.space_group_name_H-M   'P 1'
#
loop_
_entity.id
_entity.type
_entity.pdbx_description
1 polymer ?
#
loop_
_entity_poly.entity_id
_entity_poly.type
_entity_poly.pdbx_seq_one_letter_code
_entity_poly.pdbx_strand_id
1 'polypeptide(L)'
;MKKWSRRIRGAVGMGLTWAVGWAFAGLLIGVASALLPGLPWDAFFRVFDAPLPALAIPGFVGGVLFAAVLGIAGRRRRFDELSLPRFAAWGAVGGLLLSLVPAAMVAVGLASLGRPDFGLWQLTAVISAPLTLLSAVSASGSLALAQRAEQRVLLDAGADVTDVGLAEGEAQELLGGRG
;
A
#
# COMPACT_ATOMS: atom_id res chain seq x y z
N MET A 1 23.59 9.16 10.59
CA MET A 1 23.33 7.75 10.21
C MET A 1 22.01 7.20 10.78
N LYS A 2 21.61 7.43 12.04
CA LYS A 2 20.38 6.87 12.67
C LYS A 2 19.04 7.23 11.95
N LYS A 3 18.93 8.40 11.31
CA LYS A 3 17.69 8.80 10.61
C LYS A 3 17.45 8.02 9.30
N TRP A 4 18.53 7.66 8.59
CA TRP A 4 18.44 6.93 7.33
C TRP A 4 18.06 5.45 7.55
N SER A 5 18.69 4.83 8.55
CA SER A 5 18.36 3.45 8.97
C SER A 5 16.88 3.30 9.36
N ARG A 6 16.31 4.27 10.09
CA ARG A 6 14.86 4.25 10.44
C ARG A 6 13.97 4.33 9.20
N ARG A 7 14.33 5.12 8.19
CA ARG A 7 13.57 5.23 6.93
C ARG A 7 13.61 3.94 6.12
N ILE A 8 14.79 3.34 5.99
CA ILE A 8 14.94 2.06 5.29
C ILE A 8 14.10 0.98 6.00
N ARG A 9 14.20 0.87 7.32
CA ARG A 9 13.41 -0.09 8.10
C ARG A 9 11.90 0.11 7.90
N GLY A 10 11.43 1.36 7.88
CA GLY A 10 10.03 1.68 7.61
C GLY A 10 9.60 1.29 6.19
N ALA A 11 10.43 1.58 5.19
CA ALA A 11 10.14 1.22 3.80
C ALA A 11 10.13 -0.31 3.59
N VAL A 12 11.09 -1.01 4.17
CA VAL A 12 11.13 -2.49 4.13
C VAL A 12 9.92 -3.08 4.87
N GLY A 13 9.57 -2.54 6.04
CA GLY A 13 8.37 -2.96 6.77
C GLY A 13 7.10 -2.80 5.94
N MET A 14 6.92 -1.65 5.29
CA MET A 14 5.78 -1.42 4.38
C MET A 14 5.80 -2.39 3.20
N GLY A 15 6.98 -2.62 2.59
CA GLY A 15 7.16 -3.60 1.52
C GLY A 15 6.74 -5.01 1.95
N LEU A 16 7.17 -5.45 3.13
CA LEU A 16 6.79 -6.75 3.68
C LEU A 16 5.29 -6.85 3.96
N THR A 17 4.69 -5.81 4.53
CA THR A 17 3.24 -5.78 4.79
C THR A 17 2.44 -5.92 3.49
N TRP A 18 2.82 -5.19 2.44
CA TRP A 18 2.19 -5.31 1.14
C TRP A 18 2.44 -6.68 0.51
N ALA A 19 3.67 -7.20 0.57
CA ALA A 19 4.00 -8.53 0.04
C ALA A 19 3.12 -9.62 0.66
N VAL A 20 2.95 -9.60 1.98
CA VAL A 20 2.08 -10.55 2.70
C VAL A 20 0.61 -10.36 2.31
N GLY A 21 0.12 -9.13 2.27
CA GLY A 21 -1.26 -8.83 1.85
C GLY A 21 -1.55 -9.29 0.41
N TRP A 22 -0.62 -9.04 -0.51
CA TRP A 22 -0.76 -9.46 -1.91
C TRP A 22 -0.62 -10.97 -2.08
N ALA A 23 0.29 -11.62 -1.34
CA ALA A 23 0.40 -13.08 -1.32
C ALA A 23 -0.90 -13.71 -0.81
N PHE A 24 -1.49 -13.15 0.26
CA PHE A 24 -2.77 -13.61 0.78
C PHE A 24 -3.92 -13.39 -0.22
N ALA A 25 -3.98 -12.24 -0.89
CA ALA A 25 -4.94 -12.01 -1.97
C ALA A 25 -4.74 -13.02 -3.11
N GLY A 26 -3.50 -13.32 -3.50
CA GLY A 26 -3.17 -14.35 -4.48
C GLY A 26 -3.65 -15.74 -4.07
N LEU A 27 -3.46 -16.09 -2.79
CA LEU A 27 -3.97 -17.35 -2.24
C LEU A 27 -5.50 -17.43 -2.34
N LEU A 28 -6.20 -16.37 -1.92
CA LEU A 28 -7.67 -16.33 -2.00
C LEU A 28 -8.18 -16.44 -3.44
N ILE A 29 -7.56 -15.72 -4.37
CA ILE A 29 -7.93 -15.80 -5.78
C ILE A 29 -7.62 -17.20 -6.33
N GLY A 30 -6.48 -17.80 -5.97
CA GLY A 30 -6.13 -19.17 -6.37
C GLY A 30 -7.13 -20.21 -5.86
N VAL A 31 -7.56 -20.11 -4.62
CA VAL A 31 -8.61 -20.96 -4.05
C VAL A 31 -9.96 -20.73 -4.76
N ALA A 32 -10.33 -19.47 -4.99
CA ALA A 32 -11.56 -19.15 -5.71
C ALA A 32 -11.55 -19.71 -7.14
N SER A 33 -10.43 -19.62 -7.85
CA SER A 33 -10.27 -20.20 -9.20
C SER A 33 -10.34 -21.73 -9.20
N ALA A 34 -9.86 -22.37 -8.15
CA ALA A 34 -9.96 -23.83 -8.00
C ALA A 34 -11.40 -24.29 -7.74
N LEU A 35 -12.18 -23.51 -7.01
CA LEU A 35 -13.58 -23.81 -6.66
C LEU A 35 -14.58 -23.41 -7.77
N LEU A 36 -14.25 -22.38 -8.53
CA LEU A 36 -15.12 -21.78 -9.55
C LEU A 36 -14.37 -21.72 -10.90
N PRO A 37 -14.30 -22.83 -11.65
CA PRO A 37 -13.61 -22.86 -12.94
C PRO A 37 -14.31 -21.92 -13.94
N GLY A 38 -13.50 -21.20 -14.72
CA GLY A 38 -14.00 -20.25 -15.74
C GLY A 38 -14.00 -18.78 -15.31
N LEU A 39 -13.43 -18.46 -14.14
CA LEU A 39 -13.21 -17.06 -13.75
C LEU A 39 -12.19 -16.37 -14.68
N PRO A 40 -12.36 -15.06 -14.95
CA PRO A 40 -11.50 -14.34 -15.91
C PRO A 40 -10.01 -14.31 -15.49
N TRP A 41 -9.68 -14.52 -14.23
CA TRP A 41 -8.31 -14.58 -13.71
C TRP A 41 -7.66 -15.97 -13.76
N ASP A 42 -8.35 -17.01 -14.20
CA ASP A 42 -7.73 -18.33 -14.43
C ASP A 42 -6.54 -18.25 -15.39
N ALA A 43 -6.59 -17.34 -16.36
CA ALA A 43 -5.50 -17.07 -17.27
C ALA A 43 -4.26 -16.55 -16.55
N PHE A 44 -4.41 -15.70 -15.52
CA PHE A 44 -3.31 -15.16 -14.72
C PHE A 44 -2.56 -16.27 -13.96
N PHE A 45 -3.27 -17.15 -13.28
CA PHE A 45 -2.67 -18.24 -12.53
C PHE A 45 -2.09 -19.35 -13.38
N ARG A 46 -2.55 -19.51 -14.61
CA ARG A 46 -1.97 -20.42 -15.59
C ARG A 46 -0.66 -19.92 -16.22
N VAL A 47 -0.43 -18.62 -16.19
CA VAL A 47 0.81 -18.00 -16.66
C VAL A 47 1.91 -18.08 -15.60
N PHE A 48 1.54 -18.04 -14.33
CA PHE A 48 2.48 -18.10 -13.21
C PHE A 48 2.38 -19.45 -12.51
N ASP A 49 3.39 -20.30 -12.69
CA ASP A 49 3.51 -21.60 -11.99
C ASP A 49 3.57 -21.46 -10.47
N ALA A 50 3.81 -20.25 -9.98
CA ALA A 50 3.89 -19.93 -8.57
C ALA A 50 3.12 -18.64 -8.24
N PRO A 51 1.81 -18.70 -7.95
CA PRO A 51 0.96 -17.54 -7.74
C PRO A 51 1.37 -16.69 -6.51
N LEU A 52 1.93 -17.31 -5.47
CA LEU A 52 2.36 -16.59 -4.28
C LEU A 52 3.51 -15.59 -4.56
N PRO A 53 4.67 -16.02 -5.12
CA PRO A 53 5.74 -15.08 -5.42
C PRO A 53 5.37 -14.11 -6.54
N ALA A 54 4.51 -14.50 -7.49
CA ALA A 54 4.04 -13.64 -8.57
C ALA A 54 3.33 -12.38 -8.07
N LEU A 55 2.63 -12.44 -6.95
CA LEU A 55 1.98 -11.29 -6.33
C LEU A 55 2.80 -10.70 -5.18
N ALA A 56 3.54 -11.50 -4.41
CA ALA A 56 4.35 -11.02 -3.29
C ALA A 56 5.47 -10.07 -3.74
N ILE A 57 6.15 -10.36 -4.85
CA ILE A 57 7.25 -9.53 -5.35
C ILE A 57 6.77 -8.14 -5.79
N PRO A 58 5.76 -8.00 -6.68
CA PRO A 58 5.20 -6.69 -7.00
C PRO A 58 4.64 -5.96 -5.77
N GLY A 59 4.01 -6.70 -4.85
CA GLY A 59 3.54 -6.15 -3.59
C GLY A 59 4.66 -5.54 -2.76
N PHE A 60 5.78 -6.25 -2.60
CA PHE A 60 6.96 -5.73 -1.90
C PHE A 60 7.50 -4.45 -2.54
N VAL A 61 7.73 -4.49 -3.84
CA VAL A 61 8.24 -3.33 -4.60
C VAL A 61 7.27 -2.16 -4.50
N GLY A 62 5.97 -2.41 -4.70
CA GLY A 62 4.91 -1.41 -4.56
C GLY A 62 4.89 -0.78 -3.16
N GLY A 63 4.99 -1.58 -2.11
CA GLY A 63 5.02 -1.11 -0.72
C GLY A 63 6.24 -0.26 -0.39
N VAL A 64 7.42 -0.62 -0.89
CA VAL A 64 8.65 0.19 -0.74
C VAL A 64 8.52 1.52 -1.47
N LEU A 65 8.05 1.51 -2.71
CA LEU A 65 7.80 2.73 -3.49
C LEU A 65 6.76 3.62 -2.83
N PHE A 66 5.67 3.04 -2.33
CA PHE A 66 4.63 3.75 -1.60
C PHE A 66 5.19 4.42 -0.34
N ALA A 67 6.01 3.72 0.45
CA ALA A 67 6.65 4.28 1.64
C ALA A 67 7.59 5.45 1.28
N ALA A 68 8.30 5.38 0.15
CA ALA A 68 9.14 6.47 -0.33
C ALA A 68 8.30 7.69 -0.72
N VAL A 69 7.20 7.50 -1.48
CA VAL A 69 6.26 8.56 -1.86
C VAL A 69 5.62 9.19 -0.62
N LEU A 70 5.16 8.38 0.33
CA LEU A 70 4.56 8.85 1.58
C LEU A 70 5.58 9.64 2.43
N GLY A 71 6.84 9.17 2.47
CA GLY A 71 7.93 9.87 3.16
C GLY A 71 8.30 11.22 2.53
N ILE A 72 8.05 11.41 1.23
CA ILE A 72 8.22 12.69 0.53
C ILE A 72 6.99 13.59 0.75
N ALA A 73 5.78 13.04 0.57
CA ALA A 73 4.52 13.76 0.74
C ALA A 73 4.35 14.26 2.18
N GLY A 74 4.61 13.40 3.18
CA GLY A 74 4.49 13.73 4.60
C GLY A 74 5.51 14.74 5.13
N ARG A 75 6.53 15.13 4.33
CA ARG A 75 7.43 16.23 4.67
C ARG A 75 6.80 17.61 4.46
N ARG A 76 5.79 17.70 3.63
CA ARG A 76 5.19 18.98 3.19
C ARG A 76 3.76 19.17 3.66
N ARG A 77 3.08 18.10 4.10
CA ARG A 77 1.67 18.12 4.51
C ARG A 77 1.44 17.14 5.66
N ARG A 78 0.45 17.41 6.49
CA ARG A 78 -0.07 16.46 7.49
C ARG A 78 -0.81 15.32 6.79
N PHE A 79 -0.89 14.15 7.43
CA PHE A 79 -1.56 12.98 6.85
C PHE A 79 -3.07 13.17 6.72
N ASP A 80 -3.69 13.97 7.59
CA ASP A 80 -5.10 14.36 7.55
C ASP A 80 -5.47 15.20 6.32
N GLU A 81 -4.49 15.96 5.77
CA GLU A 81 -4.67 16.74 4.53
C GLU A 81 -4.59 15.88 3.25
N LEU A 82 -4.16 14.62 3.36
CA LEU A 82 -4.02 13.74 2.20
C LEU A 82 -5.34 13.04 1.90
N SER A 83 -5.84 13.22 0.67
CA SER A 83 -7.11 12.62 0.28
C SER A 83 -6.97 11.16 -0.13
N LEU A 84 -7.75 10.27 0.49
CA LEU A 84 -7.80 8.83 0.17
C LEU A 84 -8.05 8.55 -1.32
N PRO A 85 -8.98 9.26 -2.02
CA PRO A 85 -9.20 9.04 -3.44
C PRO A 85 -7.98 9.35 -4.31
N ARG A 86 -7.21 10.39 -3.95
CA ARG A 86 -5.96 10.70 -4.66
C ARG A 86 -4.94 9.58 -4.51
N PHE A 87 -4.77 9.05 -3.30
CA PHE A 87 -3.85 7.94 -3.06
C PHE A 87 -4.32 6.65 -3.72
N ALA A 88 -5.62 6.37 -3.74
CA ALA A 88 -6.18 5.26 -4.51
C ALA A 88 -5.87 5.41 -6.01
N ALA A 89 -6.05 6.61 -6.58
CA ALA A 89 -5.73 6.88 -7.99
C ALA A 89 -4.23 6.71 -8.29
N TRP A 90 -3.34 7.22 -7.43
CA TRP A 90 -1.90 7.00 -7.57
C TRP A 90 -1.51 5.53 -7.42
N GLY A 91 -2.14 4.81 -6.48
CA GLY A 91 -1.99 3.37 -6.34
C GLY A 91 -2.43 2.63 -7.60
N ALA A 92 -3.57 3.00 -8.19
CA ALA A 92 -4.06 2.44 -9.45
C ALA A 92 -3.08 2.66 -10.60
N VAL A 93 -2.56 3.88 -10.75
CA VAL A 93 -1.52 4.19 -11.76
C VAL A 93 -0.26 3.36 -11.53
N GLY A 94 0.19 3.22 -10.28
CA GLY A 94 1.31 2.37 -9.92
C GLY A 94 1.09 0.91 -10.27
N GLY A 95 -0.09 0.36 -9.99
CA GLY A 95 -0.48 -1.00 -10.35
C GLY A 95 -0.53 -1.23 -11.86
N LEU A 96 -1.06 -0.24 -12.60
CA LEU A 96 -1.06 -0.27 -14.07
C LEU A 96 0.37 -0.28 -14.63
N LEU A 97 1.27 0.54 -14.11
CA LEU A 97 2.67 0.56 -14.50
C LEU A 97 3.38 -0.77 -14.16
N LEU A 98 3.08 -1.36 -13.00
CA LEU A 98 3.60 -2.67 -12.63
C LEU A 98 3.12 -3.77 -13.57
N SER A 99 1.92 -3.67 -14.12
CA SER A 99 1.39 -4.66 -15.07
C SER A 99 2.14 -4.67 -16.42
N LEU A 100 2.86 -3.60 -16.75
CA LEU A 100 3.69 -3.52 -17.95
C LEU A 100 5.05 -4.23 -17.78
N VAL A 101 5.48 -4.52 -16.55
CA VAL A 101 6.79 -5.13 -16.28
C VAL A 101 6.93 -6.52 -16.92
N PRO A 102 5.97 -7.46 -16.79
CA PRO A 102 6.05 -8.75 -17.47
C PRO A 102 6.11 -8.63 -18.99
N ALA A 103 5.32 -7.71 -19.56
CA ALA A 103 5.34 -7.46 -20.99
C ALA A 103 6.69 -6.91 -21.47
N ALA A 104 7.28 -5.98 -20.70
CA ALA A 104 8.61 -5.44 -20.98
C ALA A 104 9.69 -6.54 -20.89
N MET A 105 9.62 -7.41 -19.88
CA MET A 105 10.56 -8.53 -19.73
C MET A 105 10.51 -9.50 -20.92
N VAL A 106 9.32 -9.78 -21.44
CA VAL A 106 9.15 -10.60 -22.65
C VAL A 106 9.70 -9.86 -23.89
N ALA A 107 9.40 -8.57 -24.02
CA ALA A 107 9.84 -7.77 -25.17
C ALA A 107 11.37 -7.65 -25.28
N VAL A 108 12.09 -7.63 -24.14
CA VAL A 108 13.57 -7.60 -24.11
C VAL A 108 14.22 -8.99 -24.04
N GLY A 109 13.41 -10.07 -24.13
CA GLY A 109 13.92 -11.45 -24.16
C GLY A 109 14.36 -11.99 -22.81
N LEU A 110 14.00 -11.34 -21.69
CA LEU A 110 14.30 -11.81 -20.33
C LEU A 110 13.27 -12.83 -19.81
N ALA A 111 12.14 -12.94 -20.48
CA ALA A 111 11.09 -13.90 -20.18
C ALA A 111 10.47 -14.42 -21.48
N SER A 112 9.88 -15.60 -21.46
CA SER A 112 9.13 -16.18 -22.57
C SER A 112 7.66 -16.34 -22.19
N LEU A 113 6.77 -16.15 -23.15
CA LEU A 113 5.37 -16.53 -23.01
C LEU A 113 5.28 -18.07 -23.04
N GLY A 114 4.84 -18.67 -21.96
CA GLY A 114 4.70 -20.13 -21.85
C GLY A 114 3.63 -20.73 -22.80
N ARG A 115 2.89 -19.88 -23.53
CA ARG A 115 1.89 -20.26 -24.53
C ARG A 115 2.02 -19.40 -25.78
N PRO A 116 2.18 -20.02 -26.95
CA PRO A 116 2.28 -19.31 -28.23
C PRO A 116 0.98 -18.56 -28.60
N ASP A 117 -0.17 -19.04 -28.10
CA ASP A 117 -1.49 -18.45 -28.39
C ASP A 117 -1.84 -17.23 -27.56
N PHE A 118 -0.99 -16.86 -26.58
CA PHE A 118 -1.24 -15.73 -25.69
C PHE A 118 -0.39 -14.53 -26.10
N GLY A 119 -1.04 -13.52 -26.65
CA GLY A 119 -0.35 -12.29 -27.06
C GLY A 119 0.08 -11.44 -25.85
N LEU A 120 1.15 -10.66 -26.03
CA LEU A 120 1.67 -9.70 -25.03
C LEU A 120 0.60 -8.77 -24.48
N TRP A 121 -0.30 -8.29 -25.34
CA TRP A 121 -1.41 -7.41 -24.97
C TRP A 121 -2.49 -8.11 -24.14
N GLN A 122 -2.77 -9.36 -24.43
CA GLN A 122 -3.71 -10.16 -23.66
C GLN A 122 -3.16 -10.43 -22.26
N LEU A 123 -1.86 -10.76 -22.15
CA LEU A 123 -1.18 -10.92 -20.88
C LEU A 123 -1.28 -9.62 -20.03
N THR A 124 -0.94 -8.49 -20.62
CA THR A 124 -0.99 -7.19 -19.94
C THR A 124 -2.42 -6.86 -19.49
N ALA A 125 -3.42 -7.08 -20.33
CA ALA A 125 -4.81 -6.80 -19.99
C ALA A 125 -5.32 -7.64 -18.82
N VAL A 126 -5.00 -8.95 -18.80
CA VAL A 126 -5.40 -9.86 -17.72
C VAL A 126 -4.73 -9.51 -16.39
N ILE A 127 -3.46 -9.12 -16.44
CA ILE A 127 -2.68 -8.77 -15.25
C ILE A 127 -3.02 -7.37 -14.74
N SER A 128 -3.38 -6.44 -15.61
CA SER A 128 -3.58 -5.03 -15.25
C SER A 128 -4.73 -4.83 -14.27
N ALA A 129 -5.86 -5.51 -14.44
CA ALA A 129 -7.02 -5.32 -13.58
C ALA A 129 -6.74 -5.70 -12.10
N PRO A 130 -6.26 -6.93 -11.78
CA PRO A 130 -5.97 -7.29 -10.40
C PRO A 130 -4.84 -6.45 -9.78
N LEU A 131 -3.77 -6.15 -10.52
CA LEU A 131 -2.67 -5.32 -10.01
C LEU A 131 -3.11 -3.89 -9.73
N THR A 132 -3.92 -3.30 -10.61
CA THR A 132 -4.46 -1.95 -10.43
C THR A 132 -5.35 -1.87 -9.20
N LEU A 133 -6.27 -2.84 -9.03
CA LEU A 133 -7.17 -2.90 -7.88
C LEU A 133 -6.40 -3.12 -6.57
N LEU A 134 -5.50 -4.11 -6.52
CA LEU A 134 -4.70 -4.38 -5.33
C LEU A 134 -3.84 -3.19 -4.93
N SER A 135 -3.21 -2.52 -5.90
CA SER A 135 -2.40 -1.33 -5.63
C SER A 135 -3.25 -0.17 -5.12
N ALA A 136 -4.43 0.07 -5.70
CA ALA A 136 -5.33 1.13 -5.25
C ALA A 136 -5.83 0.88 -3.82
N VAL A 137 -6.25 -0.35 -3.51
CA VAL A 137 -6.71 -0.75 -2.17
C VAL A 137 -5.56 -0.68 -1.17
N SER A 138 -4.37 -1.19 -1.52
CA SER A 138 -3.20 -1.15 -0.65
C SER A 138 -2.76 0.28 -0.34
N ALA A 139 -2.75 1.16 -1.34
CA ALA A 139 -2.37 2.56 -1.16
C ALA A 139 -3.36 3.32 -0.27
N SER A 140 -4.67 3.21 -0.54
CA SER A 140 -5.70 3.85 0.27
C SER A 140 -5.79 3.28 1.67
N GLY A 141 -5.69 1.96 1.82
CA GLY A 141 -5.69 1.27 3.11
C GLY A 141 -4.50 1.67 3.99
N SER A 142 -3.30 1.72 3.41
CA SER A 142 -2.08 2.16 4.13
C SER A 142 -2.18 3.62 4.59
N LEU A 143 -2.73 4.51 3.76
CA LEU A 143 -2.96 5.91 4.16
C LEU A 143 -4.02 5.99 5.27
N ALA A 144 -5.13 5.26 5.15
CA ALA A 144 -6.17 5.24 6.18
C ALA A 144 -5.64 4.75 7.54
N LEU A 145 -4.77 3.74 7.54
CA LEU A 145 -4.10 3.28 8.77
C LEU A 145 -3.16 4.33 9.35
N ALA A 146 -2.40 5.04 8.51
CA ALA A 146 -1.52 6.12 8.95
C ALA A 146 -2.32 7.28 9.57
N GLN A 147 -3.44 7.68 8.95
CA GLN A 147 -4.34 8.72 9.48
C GLN A 147 -4.94 8.32 10.84
N ARG A 148 -5.39 7.06 10.98
CA ARG A 148 -5.90 6.54 12.26
C ARG A 148 -4.83 6.51 13.35
N ALA A 149 -3.59 6.16 13.00
CA ALA A 149 -2.48 6.16 13.95
C ALA A 149 -2.15 7.58 14.45
N GLU A 150 -2.15 8.57 13.55
CA GLU A 150 -1.95 9.98 13.90
C GLU A 150 -3.06 10.50 14.82
N GLN A 151 -4.33 10.18 14.51
CA GLN A 151 -5.46 10.57 15.37
C GLN A 151 -5.37 9.98 16.77
N ARG A 152 -4.94 8.71 16.92
CA ARG A 152 -4.75 8.08 18.24
C ARG A 152 -3.68 8.79 19.04
N VAL A 153 -2.53 9.11 18.44
CA VAL A 153 -1.45 9.84 19.11
C VAL A 153 -1.93 11.21 19.60
N LEU A 154 -2.75 11.91 18.81
CA LEU A 154 -3.31 13.21 19.20
C LEU A 154 -4.33 13.08 20.34
N LEU A 155 -5.15 12.03 20.35
CA LEU A 155 -6.09 11.76 21.41
C LEU A 155 -5.38 11.38 22.72
N ASP A 156 -4.36 10.52 22.64
CA ASP A 156 -3.54 10.14 23.81
C ASP A 156 -2.80 11.34 24.39
N ALA A 157 -2.23 12.21 23.54
CA ALA A 157 -1.60 13.45 23.97
C ALA A 157 -2.60 14.44 24.60
N GLY A 158 -3.84 14.51 24.06
CA GLY A 158 -4.91 15.32 24.61
C GLY A 158 -5.41 14.80 25.95
N ALA A 159 -5.47 13.49 26.14
CA ALA A 159 -5.82 12.87 27.41
C ALA A 159 -4.75 13.14 28.50
N ASP A 160 -3.48 13.08 28.14
CA ASP A 160 -2.36 13.36 29.06
C ASP A 160 -2.35 14.82 29.54
N VAL A 161 -2.75 15.76 28.67
CA VAL A 161 -2.88 17.19 29.05
C VAL A 161 -4.07 17.42 29.98
N THR A 162 -5.15 16.64 29.89
CA THR A 162 -6.28 16.72 30.80
C THR A 162 -6.00 16.06 32.17
N ASP A 163 -5.09 15.07 32.21
CA ASP A 163 -4.70 14.39 33.44
C ASP A 163 -3.60 15.18 34.22
N VAL A 164 -2.85 16.05 33.54
CA VAL A 164 -2.00 17.11 34.15
C VAL A 164 -2.87 18.30 34.58
N GLY A 165 -4.15 18.03 34.89
CA GLY A 165 -5.14 19.03 35.23
C GLY A 165 -4.53 20.10 36.12
N LEU A 166 -4.38 21.31 35.56
CA LEU A 166 -4.43 22.52 36.37
C LEU A 166 -5.68 22.37 37.24
N ALA A 167 -5.50 22.12 38.54
CA ALA A 167 -6.62 22.13 39.46
C ALA A 167 -7.43 23.39 39.14
N GLU A 168 -8.76 23.28 39.06
CA GLU A 168 -9.61 24.42 38.65
C GLU A 168 -9.28 25.71 39.38
N GLY A 169 -8.63 25.63 40.57
CA GLY A 169 -8.08 26.73 41.32
C GLY A 169 -6.86 27.40 40.69
N GLU A 170 -5.95 26.68 40.05
CA GLU A 170 -4.76 27.27 39.39
C GLU A 170 -5.12 27.99 38.10
N ALA A 171 -6.10 27.50 37.38
CA ALA A 171 -6.64 28.17 36.18
C ALA A 171 -7.32 29.48 36.55
N GLN A 172 -8.04 29.55 37.69
CA GLN A 172 -8.64 30.80 38.21
C GLN A 172 -7.62 31.79 38.70
N GLU A 173 -6.53 31.34 39.31
CA GLU A 173 -5.43 32.21 39.80
C GLU A 173 -4.67 32.84 38.62
N LEU A 174 -4.42 32.10 37.55
CA LEU A 174 -3.80 32.60 36.32
C LEU A 174 -4.70 33.59 35.54
N LEU A 175 -6.01 33.42 35.58
CA LEU A 175 -6.97 34.30 34.93
C LEU A 175 -7.34 35.52 35.83
N GLY A 176 -7.24 35.38 37.15
CA GLY A 176 -7.59 36.45 38.12
C GLY A 176 -6.43 37.39 38.48
N GLY A 177 -5.22 37.14 38.07
CA GLY A 177 -4.02 37.90 38.44
C GLY A 177 -3.76 39.18 37.63
N ARG A 178 -4.77 39.76 36.94
CA ARG A 178 -4.71 41.06 36.29
C ARG A 178 -5.88 41.93 36.77
N GLY A 179 -5.71 42.42 37.96
CA GLY A 179 -6.47 43.53 38.54
C GLY A 179 -5.50 44.57 39.05
#